data_fece8f6c58d98ab13a6aaead0879b5f0
#
_entry.id   fece8f6c58d98ab13a6aaead0879b5f0
#
_cell.length_a   1.000
_cell.length_b   1.000
_cell.length_c   1.000
_cell.angle_alpha   90.00
_cell.angle_beta   90.00
_cell.angle_gamma   90.00
#
_symmetry.space_group_name_H-M   'P 1'
#
loop_
_entity.id
_entity.type
_entity.pdbx_description
1 polymer ?
#
loop_
_entity_poly.entity_id
_entity_poly.type
_entity_poly.pdbx_seq_one_letter_code
_entity_poly.pdbx_strand_id
1 'polypeptide(L)'
;IFPRFYKTLLLQVQRLHDVTRIASILTTPAHLPLAYGILFGMPGIPCIYYGSEWGEEGIKTPDNDYALRPCFEAPKPNALTDFIHRLITLRQNSDALCNGGYRNISITNHQLVFERRTGQERILIAINASESDFTIHHGELLGTFTDLLKSGSGNISQTLNGSLNLPAYSVQYLQVMEDSCMKSDIDIA
;
A
#
# COMPACT_ATOMS: atom_id res chain seq x y z
N ILE A 1 3.24 14.05 -12.51
CA ILE A 1 1.84 14.43 -12.21
C ILE A 1 1.16 13.16 -11.68
N PHE A 2 0.96 13.05 -10.38
CA PHE A 2 0.20 11.94 -9.81
C PHE A 2 -1.26 12.05 -10.25
N PRO A 3 -1.93 10.94 -10.67
CA PRO A 3 -3.36 10.92 -10.93
C PRO A 3 -4.17 11.48 -9.76
N ARG A 4 -5.34 12.05 -10.03
CA ARG A 4 -6.18 12.76 -9.04
C ARG A 4 -6.44 11.94 -7.78
N PHE A 5 -6.63 10.62 -7.93
CA PHE A 5 -6.80 9.66 -6.83
C PHE A 5 -5.62 9.68 -5.84
N TYR A 6 -4.38 9.57 -6.33
CA TYR A 6 -3.18 9.53 -5.48
C TYR A 6 -2.87 10.89 -4.84
N LYS A 7 -3.18 12.00 -5.54
CA LYS A 7 -3.04 13.34 -4.98
C LYS A 7 -3.93 13.56 -3.77
N THR A 8 -5.19 13.17 -3.86
CA THR A 8 -6.15 13.26 -2.77
C THR A 8 -5.69 12.44 -1.57
N LEU A 9 -5.17 11.23 -1.82
CA LEU A 9 -4.69 10.33 -0.78
C LEU A 9 -3.46 10.88 -0.05
N LEU A 10 -2.44 11.34 -0.78
CA LEU A 10 -1.22 11.87 -0.20
C LEU A 10 -1.44 13.18 0.59
N LEU A 11 -2.36 14.03 0.14
CA LEU A 11 -2.71 15.28 0.84
C LEU A 11 -3.46 15.02 2.16
N GLN A 12 -4.17 13.90 2.29
CA GLN A 12 -4.93 13.56 3.48
C GLN A 12 -4.10 12.97 4.61
N VAL A 13 -3.01 12.29 4.28
CA VAL A 13 -2.08 11.72 5.26
C VAL A 13 -1.45 12.80 6.15
N GLN A 14 -1.40 14.06 5.69
CA GLN A 14 -0.76 15.17 6.41
C GLN A 14 -1.72 16.03 7.26
N ARG A 15 -3.06 15.84 7.18
CA ARG A 15 -4.04 16.68 7.88
C ARG A 15 -5.19 15.86 8.46
N LEU A 16 -4.87 15.04 9.45
CA LEU A 16 -5.78 13.98 9.92
C LEU A 16 -7.01 14.44 10.70
N HIS A 17 -6.99 15.61 11.33
CA HIS A 17 -8.07 16.00 12.27
C HIS A 17 -8.99 17.14 11.79
N ASP A 18 -8.63 17.85 10.72
CA ASP A 18 -9.35 19.04 10.24
C ASP A 18 -9.88 18.91 8.80
N VAL A 19 -9.99 17.68 8.31
CA VAL A 19 -10.45 17.40 6.95
C VAL A 19 -11.51 16.30 6.96
N THR A 20 -12.36 16.28 5.95
CA THR A 20 -13.32 15.19 5.71
C THR A 20 -12.62 13.85 5.77
N ARG A 21 -13.18 12.87 6.47
CA ARG A 21 -12.59 11.53 6.62
C ARG A 21 -12.45 10.82 5.27
N ILE A 22 -11.41 10.03 5.14
CA ILE A 22 -11.10 9.35 3.86
C ILE A 22 -12.25 8.48 3.35
N ALA A 23 -12.96 7.79 4.24
CA ALA A 23 -14.13 6.98 3.88
C ALA A 23 -15.24 7.81 3.22
N SER A 24 -15.42 9.08 3.63
CA SER A 24 -16.39 10.00 3.04
C SER A 24 -15.92 10.70 1.75
N ILE A 25 -14.63 10.65 1.44
CA ILE A 25 -14.06 11.25 0.22
C ILE A 25 -14.06 10.27 -0.94
N LEU A 26 -13.83 9.00 -0.63
CA LEU A 26 -13.76 7.95 -1.64
C LEU A 26 -15.17 7.60 -2.11
N THR A 27 -15.43 7.81 -3.39
CA THR A 27 -16.74 7.49 -4.02
C THR A 27 -16.94 5.98 -4.21
N THR A 28 -15.85 5.22 -4.22
CA THR A 28 -15.85 3.76 -4.37
C THR A 28 -15.30 3.14 -3.10
N PRO A 29 -16.12 2.40 -2.32
CA PRO A 29 -15.69 1.79 -1.06
C PRO A 29 -14.49 0.84 -1.21
N ALA A 30 -14.37 0.14 -2.37
CA ALA A 30 -13.24 -0.74 -2.66
C ALA A 30 -11.88 0.00 -2.71
N HIS A 31 -11.87 1.33 -2.85
CA HIS A 31 -10.64 2.12 -2.81
C HIS A 31 -10.08 2.33 -1.40
N LEU A 32 -10.89 2.12 -0.35
CA LEU A 32 -10.45 2.40 1.02
C LEU A 32 -9.29 1.49 1.47
N PRO A 33 -9.31 0.16 1.27
CA PRO A 33 -8.15 -0.68 1.54
C PRO A 33 -6.92 -0.31 0.71
N LEU A 34 -7.11 0.10 -0.56
CA LEU A 34 -6.00 0.51 -1.43
C LEU A 34 -5.29 1.76 -0.89
N ALA A 35 -6.08 2.68 -0.32
CA ALA A 35 -5.55 3.88 0.32
C ALA A 35 -4.58 3.53 1.46
N TYR A 36 -4.94 2.58 2.32
CA TYR A 36 -4.05 2.10 3.38
C TYR A 36 -2.87 1.32 2.83
N GLY A 37 -3.06 0.52 1.77
CA GLY A 37 -1.96 -0.13 1.07
C GLY A 37 -0.92 0.88 0.56
N ILE A 38 -1.34 2.04 0.06
CA ILE A 38 -0.41 3.12 -0.32
C ILE A 38 0.24 3.73 0.92
N LEU A 39 -0.54 4.09 1.92
CA LEU A 39 -0.06 4.74 3.15
C LEU A 39 1.08 3.94 3.81
N PHE A 40 0.90 2.64 3.98
CA PHE A 40 1.90 1.78 4.61
C PHE A 40 3.09 1.45 3.72
N GLY A 41 2.96 1.57 2.40
CA GLY A 41 4.07 1.43 1.44
C GLY A 41 4.93 2.68 1.29
N MET A 42 4.38 3.87 1.53
CA MET A 42 5.10 5.13 1.35
C MET A 42 6.20 5.36 2.41
N PRO A 43 7.26 6.15 2.06
CA PRO A 43 8.22 6.63 3.05
C PRO A 43 7.56 7.47 4.15
N GLY A 44 8.18 7.51 5.32
CA GLY A 44 7.72 8.28 6.47
C GLY A 44 6.98 7.42 7.49
N ILE A 45 6.30 8.04 8.43
CA ILE A 45 5.58 7.38 9.52
C ILE A 45 4.09 7.36 9.17
N PRO A 46 3.48 6.19 8.92
CA PRO A 46 2.05 6.10 8.67
C PRO A 46 1.29 6.49 9.94
N CYS A 47 0.28 7.34 9.78
CA CYS A 47 -0.58 7.77 10.88
C CYS A 47 -2.04 7.54 10.49
N ILE A 48 -2.80 6.93 11.39
CA ILE A 48 -4.23 6.66 11.23
C ILE A 48 -4.97 7.45 12.32
N TYR A 49 -5.94 8.25 11.90
CA TYR A 49 -6.82 8.93 12.83
C TYR A 49 -7.87 7.97 13.37
N TYR A 50 -8.14 8.01 14.67
CA TYR A 50 -9.04 7.08 15.35
C TYR A 50 -10.40 6.95 14.63
N GLY A 51 -10.91 5.73 14.55
CA GLY A 51 -12.13 5.42 13.82
C GLY A 51 -11.94 5.15 12.32
N SER A 52 -10.86 5.66 11.72
CA SER A 52 -10.59 5.44 10.30
C SER A 52 -10.17 4.00 10.00
N GLU A 53 -9.65 3.28 11.01
CA GLU A 53 -9.25 1.87 10.92
C GLU A 53 -10.42 0.90 10.73
N TRP A 54 -11.66 1.35 10.98
CA TRP A 54 -12.87 0.60 10.63
C TRP A 54 -13.76 1.31 9.61
N GLY A 55 -13.26 2.41 9.01
CA GLY A 55 -13.95 3.11 7.94
C GLY A 55 -14.99 4.12 8.42
N GLU A 56 -14.80 4.71 9.60
CA GLU A 56 -15.71 5.77 10.09
C GLU A 56 -15.78 6.92 9.09
N GLU A 57 -16.99 7.35 8.81
CA GLU A 57 -17.29 8.47 7.93
C GLU A 57 -17.36 9.80 8.71
N GLY A 58 -17.20 10.91 8.01
CA GLY A 58 -17.35 12.24 8.57
C GLY A 58 -17.00 13.32 7.55
N ILE A 59 -17.91 14.23 7.31
CA ILE A 59 -17.75 15.35 6.36
C ILE A 59 -17.49 16.63 7.15
N LYS A 60 -16.43 17.34 6.77
CA LYS A 60 -16.15 18.66 7.32
C LYS A 60 -17.21 19.66 6.85
N THR A 61 -17.77 20.40 7.78
CA THR A 61 -18.68 21.51 7.49
C THR A 61 -18.01 22.85 7.84
N PRO A 62 -18.46 23.97 7.28
CA PRO A 62 -17.95 25.30 7.67
C PRO A 62 -18.23 25.64 9.14
N ASP A 63 -19.30 25.10 9.71
CA ASP A 63 -19.83 25.53 11.02
C ASP A 63 -19.23 24.74 12.19
N ASN A 64 -18.87 23.48 12.01
CA ASN A 64 -18.32 22.66 13.08
C ASN A 64 -17.56 21.41 12.58
N ASP A 65 -16.84 20.78 13.50
CA ASP A 65 -16.04 19.58 13.29
C ASP A 65 -16.63 18.34 13.99
N TYR A 66 -17.86 18.39 14.52
CA TYR A 66 -18.42 17.28 15.31
C TYR A 66 -18.46 15.97 14.55
N ALA A 67 -18.81 16.00 13.26
CA ALA A 67 -18.82 14.80 12.41
C ALA A 67 -17.41 14.17 12.22
N LEU A 68 -16.35 14.95 12.42
CA LEU A 68 -14.97 14.47 12.29
C LEU A 68 -14.45 13.85 13.59
N ARG A 69 -15.10 14.13 14.73
CA ARG A 69 -14.62 13.78 16.08
C ARG A 69 -15.68 13.05 16.91
N PRO A 70 -16.29 11.95 16.37
CA PRO A 70 -17.28 11.19 17.12
C PRO A 70 -16.66 10.58 18.38
N CYS A 71 -17.44 10.44 19.42
CA CYS A 71 -17.10 9.65 20.59
C CYS A 71 -17.58 8.21 20.38
N PHE A 72 -16.73 7.25 20.61
CA PHE A 72 -17.07 5.82 20.50
C PHE A 72 -17.15 5.21 21.90
N GLU A 73 -18.22 4.47 22.18
CA GLU A 73 -18.35 3.68 23.41
C GLU A 73 -17.43 2.46 23.39
N ALA A 74 -17.21 1.89 22.20
CA ALA A 74 -16.35 0.73 21.98
C ALA A 74 -15.75 0.75 20.57
N PRO A 75 -14.58 0.09 20.37
CA PRO A 75 -14.04 -0.16 19.03
C PRO A 75 -15.01 -0.99 18.17
N LYS A 76 -14.98 -0.78 16.84
CA LYS A 76 -15.82 -1.48 15.84
C LYS A 76 -14.96 -2.23 14.82
N PRO A 77 -14.09 -3.18 15.23
CA PRO A 77 -13.17 -3.85 14.31
C PRO A 77 -13.93 -4.60 13.21
N ASN A 78 -13.35 -4.62 12.01
CA ASN A 78 -13.91 -5.25 10.83
C ASN A 78 -12.79 -5.72 9.89
N ALA A 79 -13.13 -6.21 8.70
CA ALA A 79 -12.16 -6.69 7.70
C ALA A 79 -11.11 -5.63 7.32
N LEU A 80 -11.45 -4.34 7.34
CA LEU A 80 -10.49 -3.26 7.10
C LEU A 80 -9.48 -3.17 8.25
N THR A 81 -9.94 -3.30 9.49
CA THR A 81 -9.06 -3.33 10.68
C THR A 81 -8.06 -4.49 10.58
N ASP A 82 -8.53 -5.69 10.20
CA ASP A 82 -7.67 -6.86 10.02
C ASP A 82 -6.66 -6.65 8.89
N PHE A 83 -7.07 -6.01 7.80
CA PHE A 83 -6.18 -5.67 6.69
C PHE A 83 -5.09 -4.68 7.12
N ILE A 84 -5.46 -3.64 7.86
CA ILE A 84 -4.52 -2.65 8.40
C ILE A 84 -3.52 -3.31 9.37
N HIS A 85 -3.97 -4.22 10.24
CA HIS A 85 -3.09 -5.00 11.12
C HIS A 85 -2.03 -5.78 10.34
N ARG A 86 -2.42 -6.41 9.21
CA ARG A 86 -1.44 -7.08 8.34
C ARG A 86 -0.41 -6.12 7.76
N LEU A 87 -0.85 -4.94 7.30
CA LEU A 87 0.05 -3.90 6.78
C LEU A 87 1.02 -3.38 7.87
N ILE A 88 0.54 -3.19 9.10
CA ILE A 88 1.37 -2.82 10.26
C ILE A 88 2.44 -3.89 10.50
N THR A 89 2.03 -5.15 10.59
CA THR A 89 2.94 -6.27 10.82
C THR A 89 3.99 -6.38 9.72
N LEU A 90 3.59 -6.27 8.46
CA LEU A 90 4.52 -6.27 7.33
C LEU A 90 5.54 -5.14 7.45
N ARG A 91 5.07 -3.93 7.72
CA ARG A 91 5.96 -2.77 7.82
C ARG A 91 6.94 -2.88 8.98
N GLN A 92 6.48 -3.33 10.15
CA GLN A 92 7.34 -3.50 11.35
C GLN A 92 8.44 -4.55 11.14
N ASN A 93 8.21 -5.54 10.27
CA ASN A 93 9.16 -6.60 9.98
C ASN A 93 9.97 -6.39 8.69
N SER A 94 9.89 -5.21 8.07
CA SER A 94 10.57 -4.89 6.82
C SER A 94 11.41 -3.62 6.95
N ASP A 95 12.72 -3.77 6.79
CA ASP A 95 13.64 -2.64 6.76
C ASP A 95 13.40 -1.78 5.49
N ALA A 96 13.11 -2.41 4.36
CA ALA A 96 12.79 -1.69 3.14
C ALA A 96 11.55 -0.79 3.29
N LEU A 97 10.49 -1.25 3.95
CA LEU A 97 9.30 -0.44 4.18
C LEU A 97 9.52 0.67 5.21
N CYS A 98 10.35 0.43 6.23
CA CYS A 98 10.66 1.44 7.26
C CYS A 98 11.67 2.48 6.75
N ASN A 99 12.82 2.04 6.26
CA ASN A 99 14.01 2.86 6.02
C ASN A 99 14.43 2.91 4.54
N GLY A 100 13.88 2.06 3.69
CA GLY A 100 14.30 1.92 2.29
C GLY A 100 14.00 3.15 1.43
N GLY A 101 14.79 3.30 0.37
CA GLY A 101 14.55 4.28 -0.68
C GLY A 101 13.21 4.03 -1.38
N TYR A 102 12.75 5.04 -2.12
CA TYR A 102 11.50 5.01 -2.89
C TYR A 102 11.79 5.26 -4.37
N ARG A 103 11.22 4.44 -5.24
CA ARG A 103 11.31 4.63 -6.68
C ARG A 103 10.00 4.21 -7.37
N ASN A 104 9.46 5.05 -8.25
CA ASN A 104 8.35 4.68 -9.11
C ASN A 104 8.82 3.70 -10.19
N ILE A 105 8.05 2.64 -10.40
CA ILE A 105 8.24 1.67 -11.49
C ILE A 105 7.26 1.96 -12.61
N SER A 106 5.97 2.05 -12.31
CA SER A 106 4.92 2.34 -13.29
C SER A 106 3.79 3.15 -12.68
N ILE A 107 3.31 4.15 -13.41
CA ILE A 107 2.16 4.98 -13.02
C ILE A 107 1.26 5.14 -14.23
N THR A 108 -0.01 4.78 -14.05
CA THR A 108 -1.09 5.05 -15.01
C THR A 108 -2.21 5.83 -14.32
N ASN A 109 -3.38 5.97 -14.94
CA ASN A 109 -4.53 6.63 -14.33
C ASN A 109 -5.08 5.86 -13.10
N HIS A 110 -5.00 4.52 -13.13
CA HIS A 110 -5.59 3.66 -12.10
C HIS A 110 -4.59 2.66 -11.50
N GLN A 111 -3.39 2.54 -12.04
CA GLN A 111 -2.39 1.62 -11.55
C GLN A 111 -1.17 2.39 -11.04
N LEU A 112 -0.60 1.91 -9.94
CA LEU A 112 0.63 2.41 -9.35
C LEU A 112 1.49 1.23 -8.94
N VAL A 113 2.72 1.19 -9.45
CA VAL A 113 3.76 0.27 -8.96
C VAL A 113 4.96 1.09 -8.54
N PHE A 114 5.41 0.91 -7.31
CA PHE A 114 6.61 1.53 -6.79
C PHE A 114 7.43 0.56 -5.97
N GLU A 115 8.68 0.87 -5.81
CA GLU A 115 9.67 0.09 -5.10
C GLU A 115 10.03 0.74 -3.78
N ARG A 116 10.19 -0.08 -2.76
CA ARG A 116 10.92 0.23 -1.53
C ARG A 116 12.14 -0.69 -1.46
N ARG A 117 13.32 -0.12 -1.24
CA ARG A 117 14.56 -0.88 -1.30
C ARG A 117 15.59 -0.40 -0.29
N THR A 118 16.25 -1.38 0.36
CA THR A 118 17.53 -1.25 1.06
C THR A 118 18.62 -2.03 0.31
N GLY A 119 19.81 -2.12 0.86
CA GLY A 119 20.88 -2.97 0.30
C GLY A 119 20.56 -4.48 0.36
N GLN A 120 19.62 -4.90 1.21
CA GLN A 120 19.35 -6.31 1.49
C GLN A 120 17.91 -6.73 1.20
N GLU A 121 17.00 -5.79 1.05
CA GLU A 121 15.57 -6.08 0.86
C GLU A 121 14.99 -5.21 -0.24
N ARG A 122 14.18 -5.82 -1.10
CA ARG A 122 13.44 -5.16 -2.17
C ARG A 122 11.99 -5.59 -2.16
N ILE A 123 11.09 -4.62 -2.04
CA ILE A 123 9.63 -4.83 -2.06
C ILE A 123 9.02 -3.95 -3.14
N LEU A 124 8.23 -4.54 -4.02
CA LEU A 124 7.35 -3.84 -4.95
C LEU A 124 5.96 -3.75 -4.35
N ILE A 125 5.41 -2.54 -4.31
CA ILE A 125 4.02 -2.31 -3.94
C ILE A 125 3.26 -2.01 -5.23
N ALA A 126 2.30 -2.87 -5.57
CA ALA A 126 1.55 -2.80 -6.81
C ALA A 126 0.06 -2.67 -6.51
N ILE A 127 -0.59 -1.66 -7.10
CA ILE A 127 -1.96 -1.26 -6.81
C ILE A 127 -2.73 -1.12 -8.11
N ASN A 128 -3.93 -1.67 -8.14
CA ASN A 128 -4.90 -1.45 -9.19
C ASN A 128 -6.19 -0.88 -8.60
N ALA A 129 -6.51 0.36 -8.96
CA ALA A 129 -7.72 1.06 -8.53
C ALA A 129 -8.84 1.00 -9.57
N SER A 130 -8.70 0.20 -10.65
CA SER A 130 -9.78 -0.01 -11.63
C SER A 130 -10.69 -1.17 -11.23
N GLU A 131 -11.88 -1.18 -11.79
CA GLU A 131 -12.88 -2.26 -11.64
C GLU A 131 -12.55 -3.51 -12.47
N SER A 132 -11.47 -3.47 -13.25
CA SER A 132 -11.04 -4.55 -14.12
C SER A 132 -9.61 -4.97 -13.80
N ASP A 133 -9.30 -6.22 -14.06
CA ASP A 133 -7.92 -6.72 -14.01
C ASP A 133 -7.05 -5.96 -15.00
N PHE A 134 -5.80 -5.76 -14.64
CA PHE A 134 -4.84 -5.04 -15.46
C PHE A 134 -3.48 -5.72 -15.44
N THR A 135 -2.88 -5.93 -16.61
CA THR A 135 -1.52 -6.47 -16.71
C THR A 135 -0.53 -5.33 -16.98
N ILE A 136 0.41 -5.16 -16.07
CA ILE A 136 1.53 -4.21 -16.24
C ILE A 136 2.69 -4.96 -16.87
N HIS A 137 3.33 -4.32 -17.86
CA HIS A 137 4.57 -4.78 -18.48
C HIS A 137 5.71 -3.82 -18.13
N HIS A 138 6.79 -4.33 -17.52
CA HIS A 138 7.96 -3.55 -17.16
C HIS A 138 9.19 -4.42 -16.96
N GLY A 139 10.36 -3.97 -17.41
CA GLY A 139 11.62 -4.73 -17.32
C GLY A 139 12.08 -5.03 -15.88
N GLU A 140 11.64 -4.25 -14.89
CA GLU A 140 11.94 -4.48 -13.47
C GLU A 140 11.09 -5.59 -12.83
N LEU A 141 10.10 -6.12 -13.55
CA LEU A 141 9.23 -7.22 -13.11
C LEU A 141 9.80 -8.57 -13.56
N LEU A 142 11.08 -8.80 -13.25
CA LEU A 142 11.79 -10.04 -13.56
C LEU A 142 12.24 -10.71 -12.28
N GLY A 143 12.12 -12.04 -12.21
CA GLY A 143 12.56 -12.86 -11.08
C GLY A 143 11.42 -13.45 -10.27
N THR A 144 11.75 -14.07 -9.13
CA THR A 144 10.80 -14.70 -8.24
C THR A 144 10.37 -13.74 -7.13
N PHE A 145 9.06 -13.64 -6.92
CA PHE A 145 8.45 -12.74 -5.94
C PHE A 145 7.50 -13.51 -5.02
N THR A 146 7.47 -13.11 -3.77
CA THR A 146 6.51 -13.61 -2.77
C THR A 146 5.52 -12.51 -2.41
N ASP A 147 4.22 -12.77 -2.52
CA ASP A 147 3.18 -11.83 -2.07
C ASP A 147 2.99 -11.91 -0.57
N LEU A 148 3.48 -10.91 0.13
CA LEU A 148 3.48 -10.83 1.59
C LEU A 148 2.09 -10.64 2.19
N LEU A 149 1.12 -10.11 1.43
CA LEU A 149 -0.27 -9.93 1.90
C LEU A 149 -1.09 -11.22 1.83
N LYS A 150 -0.68 -12.17 0.99
CA LYS A 150 -1.33 -13.48 0.86
C LYS A 150 -0.72 -14.56 1.78
N SER A 151 0.31 -14.25 2.53
CA SER A 151 1.05 -15.16 3.40
C SER A 151 0.25 -15.59 4.65
N GLY A 152 -0.88 -16.30 4.45
CA GLY A 152 -1.64 -16.93 5.53
C GLY A 152 -1.76 -18.45 5.38
N SER A 153 -1.42 -18.99 4.20
CA SER A 153 -1.61 -20.41 3.85
C SER A 153 -0.37 -21.04 3.17
N GLY A 154 0.81 -20.46 3.39
CA GLY A 154 2.05 -20.78 2.69
C GLY A 154 2.49 -19.63 1.78
N ASN A 155 3.78 -19.34 1.74
CA ASN A 155 4.34 -18.32 0.87
C ASN A 155 4.02 -18.65 -0.60
N ILE A 156 3.14 -17.89 -1.22
CA ILE A 156 2.84 -18.04 -2.64
C ILE A 156 3.88 -17.24 -3.41
N SER A 157 4.91 -17.94 -3.90
CA SER A 157 5.91 -17.35 -4.79
C SER A 157 5.45 -17.47 -6.23
N GLN A 158 5.68 -16.42 -7.01
CA GLN A 158 5.42 -16.37 -8.45
C GLN A 158 6.66 -15.87 -9.20
N THR A 159 6.95 -16.48 -10.32
CA THR A 159 8.03 -16.00 -11.21
C THR A 159 7.42 -15.05 -12.24
N LEU A 160 7.93 -13.83 -12.27
CA LEU A 160 7.54 -12.79 -13.23
C LEU A 160 8.55 -12.72 -14.37
N ASN A 161 8.04 -12.61 -15.59
CA ASN A 161 8.83 -12.52 -16.83
C ASN A 161 8.53 -11.17 -17.54
N GLY A 162 8.68 -10.06 -16.81
CA GLY A 162 8.44 -8.72 -17.34
C GLY A 162 6.97 -8.29 -17.30
N SER A 163 6.07 -9.08 -16.72
CA SER A 163 4.65 -8.74 -16.59
C SER A 163 4.09 -9.15 -15.23
N LEU A 164 3.13 -8.35 -14.73
CA LEU A 164 2.42 -8.58 -13.47
C LEU A 164 0.94 -8.35 -13.68
N ASN A 165 0.12 -9.37 -13.38
CA ASN A 165 -1.33 -9.22 -13.35
C ASN A 165 -1.79 -8.64 -12.01
N LEU A 166 -2.56 -7.57 -12.07
CA LEU A 166 -3.18 -6.89 -10.95
C LEU A 166 -4.69 -7.09 -11.02
N PRO A 167 -5.29 -7.90 -10.15
CA PRO A 167 -6.74 -8.02 -10.07
C PRO A 167 -7.42 -6.66 -9.84
N ALA A 168 -8.70 -6.56 -10.20
CA ALA A 168 -9.52 -5.39 -9.92
C ALA A 168 -9.46 -5.03 -8.42
N TYR A 169 -9.36 -3.74 -8.11
CA TYR A 169 -9.33 -3.21 -6.74
C TYR A 169 -8.36 -3.95 -5.81
N SER A 170 -7.13 -4.17 -6.27
CA SER A 170 -6.14 -4.95 -5.53
C SER A 170 -4.91 -4.14 -5.10
N VAL A 171 -4.30 -4.61 -4.03
CA VAL A 171 -2.96 -4.21 -3.59
C VAL A 171 -2.14 -5.46 -3.32
N GLN A 172 -0.89 -5.47 -3.79
CA GLN A 172 0.08 -6.54 -3.60
C GLN A 172 1.37 -5.95 -3.04
N TYR A 173 1.99 -6.67 -2.11
CA TYR A 173 3.31 -6.38 -1.57
C TYR A 173 4.22 -7.55 -1.95
N LEU A 174 5.04 -7.35 -2.95
CA LEU A 174 5.83 -8.38 -3.60
C LEU A 174 7.30 -8.26 -3.17
N GLN A 175 7.74 -9.15 -2.29
CA GLN A 175 9.15 -9.24 -1.93
C GLN A 175 9.92 -10.01 -2.98
N VAL A 176 11.02 -9.44 -3.45
CA VAL A 176 11.93 -10.11 -4.37
C VAL A 176 12.69 -11.18 -3.60
N MET A 177 12.64 -12.42 -4.10
CA MET A 177 13.50 -13.48 -3.61
C MET A 177 14.84 -13.37 -4.36
N GLU A 178 15.91 -12.99 -3.66
CA GLU A 178 17.25 -13.03 -4.25
C GLU A 178 17.60 -14.48 -4.55
N ASP A 179 17.92 -14.79 -5.80
CA ASP A 179 18.57 -16.05 -6.15
C ASP A 179 19.91 -16.10 -5.41
N SER A 180 20.07 -17.09 -4.56
CA SER A 180 21.30 -17.34 -3.77
C SER A 180 22.56 -17.61 -4.62
N CYS A 181 22.48 -17.39 -5.93
CA CYS A 181 23.53 -17.69 -6.90
C CYS A 181 24.43 -16.49 -7.29
N MET A 182 24.16 -15.25 -6.79
CA MET A 182 25.00 -14.09 -7.16
C MET A 182 25.96 -13.60 -6.05
N LYS A 183 26.30 -14.45 -5.07
CA LYS A 183 27.30 -14.10 -4.03
C LYS A 183 28.71 -14.67 -4.28
N SER A 184 29.06 -15.10 -5.51
CA SER A 184 30.35 -15.77 -5.72
C SER A 184 31.39 -15.07 -6.60
N ASP A 185 31.21 -13.79 -7.00
CA ASP A 185 32.21 -13.16 -7.88
C ASP A 185 32.60 -11.73 -7.52
N ILE A 186 32.82 -11.42 -6.23
CA ILE A 186 33.58 -10.24 -5.83
C ILE A 186 34.44 -10.57 -4.60
N ASP A 187 35.41 -11.46 -4.79
CA ASP A 187 36.61 -11.58 -3.97
C ASP A 187 37.70 -12.13 -4.86
N ILE A 188 38.37 -11.28 -5.64
CA ILE A 188 39.75 -11.42 -6.12
C ILE A 188 40.09 -10.10 -6.88
N ALA A 189 40.72 -9.16 -6.24
CA ALA A 189 41.94 -8.45 -6.68
C ALA A 189 42.19 -7.25 -5.78
#